data_2c70a4e3287a625d588c252f133bcefa
#
_entry.id   2c70a4e3287a625d588c252f133bcefa
#
_cell.length_a   1.000
_cell.length_b   1.000
_cell.length_c   1.000
_cell.angle_alpha   90.00
_cell.angle_beta   90.00
_cell.angle_gamma   90.00
#
_symmetry.space_group_name_H-M   'P 1'
#
loop_
_entity.id
_entity.type
_entity.pdbx_description
1 polymer ?
#
loop_
_entity_poly.entity_id
_entity_poly.type
_entity_poly.pdbx_seq_one_letter_code
_entity_poly.pdbx_strand_id
1 'polypeptide(L)'
;MDIEEHTVRLNGVVVRYLSVGSGPVLLLLHGIGGSAAEWRWLMQELSRDWRIFAPDMPFATGWNDTRGEYTPEHLARFVLLFLRAVRVARAVIVGHSAGGIASVRLTLDKPDLVRALVLMDSSGLGREIHPAMIMEAAPLWGDIAVRLAQTPLGSLQRALLRSCLIFSRPETAPGTWWAEQYRLGLEPSFLPAALSAMRAGTGPLGQRVVFLDRLPEFKSPVLLIWGSLDQVVPLFHAHNALHRLQDGRLSVIHGCGHMPHVERPGLCADEINRFAGEALSV
;
A
#
# COMPACT_ATOMS: atom_id res chain seq x y z
N MET A 1 -5.95 5.50 21.67
CA MET A 1 -6.82 4.30 21.55
C MET A 1 -5.94 3.11 21.18
N ASP A 2 -6.24 1.93 21.69
CA ASP A 2 -5.44 0.74 21.39
C ASP A 2 -5.79 0.20 20.00
N ILE A 3 -4.76 -0.14 19.22
CA ILE A 3 -4.93 -0.78 17.93
C ILE A 3 -5.17 -2.26 18.18
N GLU A 4 -6.34 -2.74 17.78
CA GLU A 4 -6.75 -4.13 17.96
C GLU A 4 -6.41 -4.96 16.71
N GLU A 5 -6.05 -6.22 16.93
CA GLU A 5 -5.81 -7.19 15.87
C GLU A 5 -7.00 -8.16 15.77
N HIS A 6 -7.48 -8.34 14.55
CA HIS A 6 -8.63 -9.19 14.25
C HIS A 6 -8.33 -10.11 13.07
N THR A 7 -9.20 -11.08 12.88
CA THR A 7 -9.21 -11.92 11.69
C THR A 7 -10.59 -11.97 11.08
N VAL A 8 -10.64 -12.14 9.76
CA VAL A 8 -11.87 -12.36 9.00
C VAL A 8 -11.64 -13.46 7.97
N ARG A 9 -12.67 -14.23 7.68
CA ARG A 9 -12.57 -15.29 6.66
C ARG A 9 -13.11 -14.78 5.33
N LEU A 10 -12.25 -14.75 4.32
CA LEU A 10 -12.60 -14.36 2.95
C LEU A 10 -12.41 -15.56 2.02
N ASN A 11 -13.49 -16.07 1.43
CA ASN A 11 -13.45 -17.26 0.56
C ASN A 11 -12.68 -18.46 1.16
N GLY A 12 -12.87 -18.69 2.47
CA GLY A 12 -12.22 -19.80 3.17
C GLY A 12 -10.83 -19.48 3.75
N VAL A 13 -10.17 -18.40 3.32
CA VAL A 13 -8.86 -17.98 3.83
C VAL A 13 -9.03 -17.00 4.99
N VAL A 14 -8.24 -17.18 6.05
CA VAL A 14 -8.20 -16.28 7.19
C VAL A 14 -7.29 -15.09 6.84
N VAL A 15 -7.84 -13.89 6.93
CA VAL A 15 -7.14 -12.62 6.70
C VAL A 15 -7.05 -11.87 8.01
N ARG A 16 -5.85 -11.50 8.41
CA ARG A 16 -5.59 -10.64 9.56
C ARG A 16 -5.82 -9.18 9.16
N TYR A 17 -6.34 -8.39 10.09
CA TYR A 17 -6.42 -6.93 9.94
C TYR A 17 -6.29 -6.23 11.27
N LEU A 18 -5.86 -4.97 11.22
CA LEU A 18 -5.83 -4.06 12.35
C LEU A 18 -7.05 -3.15 12.30
N SER A 19 -7.58 -2.78 13.47
CA SER A 19 -8.61 -1.75 13.56
C SER A 19 -8.43 -0.86 14.79
N VAL A 20 -8.92 0.38 14.70
CA VAL A 20 -8.91 1.35 15.80
C VAL A 20 -9.92 2.45 15.53
N GLY A 21 -10.42 3.08 16.60
CA GLY A 21 -11.21 4.30 16.54
C GLY A 21 -12.68 4.11 16.18
N SER A 22 -13.36 5.22 15.98
CA SER A 22 -14.78 5.29 15.63
C SER A 22 -15.03 6.47 14.69
N GLY A 23 -16.18 6.52 14.02
CA GLY A 23 -16.52 7.60 13.09
C GLY A 23 -16.57 7.15 11.63
N PRO A 24 -16.30 8.06 10.67
CA PRO A 24 -16.21 7.73 9.27
C PRO A 24 -15.12 6.68 9.00
N VAL A 25 -15.34 5.85 7.99
CA VAL A 25 -14.41 4.74 7.72
C VAL A 25 -13.23 5.17 6.86
N LEU A 26 -12.02 4.80 7.32
CA LEU A 26 -10.76 4.90 6.60
C LEU A 26 -10.20 3.49 6.39
N LEU A 27 -9.95 3.11 5.15
CA LEU A 27 -9.35 1.83 4.78
C LEU A 27 -7.91 2.04 4.30
N LEU A 28 -6.94 1.38 4.93
CA LEU A 28 -5.50 1.51 4.64
C LEU A 28 -4.98 0.24 3.97
N LEU A 29 -4.44 0.36 2.75
CA LEU A 29 -3.96 -0.75 1.93
C LEU A 29 -2.45 -0.62 1.71
N HIS A 30 -1.67 -1.54 2.30
CA HIS A 30 -0.21 -1.52 2.25
C HIS A 30 0.37 -2.02 0.91
N GLY A 31 1.66 -1.77 0.69
CA GLY A 31 2.42 -2.20 -0.48
C GLY A 31 3.05 -3.60 -0.37
N ILE A 32 3.67 -4.08 -1.46
CA ILE A 32 4.40 -5.35 -1.50
C ILE A 32 5.58 -5.30 -0.52
N GLY A 33 5.82 -6.41 0.16
CA GLY A 33 6.91 -6.56 1.14
C GLY A 33 6.59 -5.98 2.51
N GLY A 34 5.38 -5.43 2.72
CA GLY A 34 4.88 -4.94 4.00
C GLY A 34 3.71 -5.76 4.54
N SER A 35 3.14 -5.28 5.64
CA SER A 35 1.93 -5.81 6.28
C SER A 35 1.09 -4.66 6.84
N ALA A 36 -0.10 -4.97 7.35
CA ALA A 36 -0.94 -4.00 8.06
C ALA A 36 -0.19 -3.27 9.20
N ALA A 37 0.86 -3.87 9.76
CA ALA A 37 1.65 -3.27 10.83
C ALA A 37 2.34 -1.96 10.44
N GLU A 38 2.62 -1.75 9.14
CA GLU A 38 3.23 -0.51 8.63
C GLU A 38 2.33 0.73 8.80
N TRP A 39 1.05 0.52 9.05
CA TRP A 39 0.09 1.59 9.27
C TRP A 39 -0.04 2.05 10.73
N ARG A 40 0.57 1.34 11.71
CA ARG A 40 0.36 1.58 13.13
C ARG A 40 0.62 3.03 13.54
N TRP A 41 1.67 3.66 13.01
CA TRP A 41 2.01 5.05 13.32
C TRP A 41 0.95 6.03 12.81
N LEU A 42 0.52 5.87 11.56
CA LEU A 42 -0.53 6.70 10.98
C LEU A 42 -1.90 6.43 11.65
N MET A 43 -2.19 5.18 11.99
CA MET A 43 -3.42 4.82 12.71
C MET A 43 -3.53 5.50 14.06
N GLN A 44 -2.43 5.64 14.81
CA GLN A 44 -2.40 6.34 16.09
C GLN A 44 -2.79 7.81 15.93
N GLU A 45 -2.26 8.49 14.92
CA GLU A 45 -2.56 9.89 14.64
C GLU A 45 -4.03 10.11 14.23
N LEU A 46 -4.59 9.21 13.44
CA LEU A 46 -5.93 9.33 12.86
C LEU A 46 -7.05 8.71 13.74
N SER A 47 -6.71 7.96 14.78
CA SER A 47 -7.68 7.15 15.55
C SER A 47 -8.77 7.94 16.29
N ARG A 48 -8.58 9.24 16.48
CA ARG A 48 -9.57 10.12 17.16
C ARG A 48 -10.74 10.46 16.26
N ASP A 49 -10.50 10.58 14.96
CA ASP A 49 -11.45 11.12 13.99
C ASP A 49 -12.03 10.03 13.08
N TRP A 50 -11.39 8.86 13.01
CA TRP A 50 -11.68 7.82 12.04
C TRP A 50 -11.87 6.45 12.67
N ARG A 51 -12.81 5.67 12.11
CA ARG A 51 -12.82 4.22 12.25
C ARG A 51 -11.94 3.61 11.18
N ILE A 52 -10.79 3.10 11.58
CA ILE A 52 -9.73 2.67 10.67
C ILE A 52 -9.69 1.15 10.56
N PHE A 53 -9.52 0.65 9.34
CA PHE A 53 -9.23 -0.74 9.03
C PHE A 53 -7.97 -0.83 8.17
N ALA A 54 -7.08 -1.76 8.50
CA ALA A 54 -5.88 -2.06 7.73
C ALA A 54 -5.74 -3.58 7.59
N PRO A 55 -6.22 -4.19 6.48
CA PRO A 55 -6.03 -5.62 6.24
C PRO A 55 -4.61 -5.92 5.75
N ASP A 56 -4.12 -7.11 6.08
CA ASP A 56 -2.99 -7.69 5.35
C ASP A 56 -3.45 -8.02 3.92
N MET A 57 -2.77 -7.42 2.94
CA MET A 57 -3.09 -7.61 1.52
C MET A 57 -2.74 -9.04 1.04
N PRO A 58 -3.31 -9.52 -0.06
CA PRO A 58 -3.11 -10.89 -0.55
C PRO A 58 -1.66 -11.37 -0.61
N PHE A 59 -0.76 -10.49 -0.99
CA PHE A 59 0.66 -10.79 -1.08
C PHE A 59 1.38 -10.82 0.28
N ALA A 60 0.70 -10.53 1.38
CA ALA A 60 1.21 -10.68 2.74
C ALA A 60 0.63 -11.92 3.46
N THR A 61 -0.55 -12.38 3.05
CA THR A 61 -1.26 -13.48 3.71
C THR A 61 -1.24 -14.78 2.92
N GLY A 62 -0.72 -14.76 1.67
CA GLY A 62 -0.90 -15.86 0.75
C GLY A 62 -2.37 -16.10 0.40
N TRP A 63 -3.25 -15.09 0.58
CA TRP A 63 -4.62 -15.16 0.12
C TRP A 63 -4.62 -15.41 -1.38
N ASN A 64 -4.92 -16.65 -1.73
CA ASN A 64 -4.87 -17.14 -3.08
C ASN A 64 -6.25 -17.66 -3.41
N ASP A 65 -6.99 -16.94 -4.25
CA ASP A 65 -8.12 -17.57 -4.89
C ASP A 65 -7.56 -18.41 -6.05
N THR A 66 -7.16 -19.63 -5.74
CA THR A 66 -6.85 -20.75 -6.65
C THR A 66 -5.90 -20.52 -7.85
N ARG A 67 -5.47 -19.26 -8.18
CA ARG A 67 -4.69 -18.97 -9.39
C ARG A 67 -3.40 -18.15 -9.19
N GLY A 68 -3.13 -17.61 -7.99
CA GLY A 68 -1.89 -16.86 -7.72
C GLY A 68 -1.72 -15.58 -8.54
N GLU A 69 -2.80 -15.05 -9.09
CA GLU A 69 -2.78 -13.88 -9.96
C GLU A 69 -2.98 -12.62 -9.14
N TYR A 70 -1.90 -11.89 -8.86
CA TYR A 70 -1.96 -10.58 -8.18
C TYR A 70 -2.27 -9.45 -9.19
N THR A 71 -3.27 -9.65 -10.06
CA THR A 71 -3.72 -8.62 -10.99
C THR A 71 -4.45 -7.49 -10.25
N PRO A 72 -4.58 -6.29 -10.83
CA PRO A 72 -5.35 -5.20 -10.24
C PRO A 72 -6.80 -5.61 -9.90
N GLU A 73 -7.43 -6.41 -10.78
CA GLU A 73 -8.79 -6.93 -10.60
C GLU A 73 -8.88 -7.85 -9.38
N HIS A 74 -7.88 -8.71 -9.21
CA HIS A 74 -7.81 -9.63 -8.07
C HIS A 74 -7.63 -8.85 -6.77
N LEU A 75 -6.73 -7.88 -6.74
CA LEU A 75 -6.51 -7.02 -5.58
C LEU A 75 -7.75 -6.18 -5.23
N ALA A 76 -8.41 -5.59 -6.22
CA ALA A 76 -9.64 -4.84 -6.02
C ALA A 76 -10.79 -5.73 -5.52
N ARG A 77 -10.89 -6.95 -6.03
CA ARG A 77 -11.86 -7.95 -5.55
C ARG A 77 -11.62 -8.32 -4.08
N PHE A 78 -10.37 -8.50 -3.68
CA PHE A 78 -10.03 -8.72 -2.27
C PHE A 78 -10.55 -7.57 -1.40
N VAL A 79 -10.26 -6.31 -1.78
CA VAL A 79 -10.71 -5.13 -1.04
C VAL A 79 -12.24 -5.09 -0.94
N LEU A 80 -12.95 -5.39 -2.03
CA LEU A 80 -14.41 -5.45 -2.04
C LEU A 80 -14.95 -6.51 -1.08
N LEU A 81 -14.35 -7.71 -1.07
CA LEU A 81 -14.75 -8.80 -0.17
C LEU A 81 -14.46 -8.44 1.29
N PHE A 82 -13.31 -7.80 1.55
CA PHE A 82 -12.98 -7.32 2.89
C PHE A 82 -13.99 -6.29 3.39
N LEU A 83 -14.30 -5.25 2.62
CA LEU A 83 -15.29 -4.24 2.99
C LEU A 83 -16.66 -4.85 3.31
N ARG A 84 -17.10 -5.81 2.49
CA ARG A 84 -18.36 -6.55 2.75
C ARG A 84 -18.31 -7.34 4.06
N ALA A 85 -17.20 -8.02 4.34
CA ALA A 85 -17.03 -8.84 5.53
C ALA A 85 -17.03 -8.01 6.83
N VAL A 86 -16.43 -6.81 6.79
CA VAL A 86 -16.46 -5.86 7.92
C VAL A 86 -17.68 -4.92 7.90
N ARG A 87 -18.65 -5.16 7.00
CA ARG A 87 -19.92 -4.43 6.86
C ARG A 87 -19.74 -2.93 6.62
N VAL A 88 -18.80 -2.58 5.76
CA VAL A 88 -18.53 -1.20 5.34
C VAL A 88 -19.12 -0.97 3.95
N ALA A 89 -20.05 -0.02 3.84
CA ALA A 89 -20.71 0.32 2.58
C ALA A 89 -19.93 1.36 1.77
N ARG A 90 -19.27 2.32 2.43
CA ARG A 90 -18.46 3.38 1.80
C ARG A 90 -17.29 3.73 2.70
N ALA A 91 -16.13 4.04 2.12
CA ALA A 91 -14.93 4.41 2.85
C ALA A 91 -14.12 5.48 2.11
N VAL A 92 -13.31 6.23 2.86
CA VAL A 92 -12.11 6.86 2.32
C VAL A 92 -11.04 5.78 2.22
N ILE A 93 -10.38 5.66 1.08
CA ILE A 93 -9.38 4.61 0.84
C ILE A 93 -8.00 5.25 0.72
N VAL A 94 -7.05 4.75 1.47
CA VAL A 94 -5.63 5.11 1.37
C VAL A 94 -4.86 3.92 0.82
N GLY A 95 -4.29 4.05 -0.36
CA GLY A 95 -3.49 3.00 -0.98
C GLY A 95 -2.04 3.41 -1.11
N HIS A 96 -1.14 2.66 -0.46
CA HIS A 96 0.30 2.85 -0.56
C HIS A 96 0.91 1.89 -1.58
N SER A 97 1.77 2.40 -2.48
CA SER A 97 2.51 1.58 -3.45
C SER A 97 1.58 0.64 -4.22
N ALA A 98 1.74 -0.69 -4.14
CA ALA A 98 0.84 -1.67 -4.77
C ALA A 98 -0.59 -1.64 -4.20
N GLY A 99 -0.80 -1.22 -2.96
CA GLY A 99 -2.13 -0.94 -2.41
C GLY A 99 -2.84 0.18 -3.18
N GLY A 100 -2.10 1.10 -3.78
CA GLY A 100 -2.63 2.11 -4.68
C GLY A 100 -3.22 1.51 -5.96
N ILE A 101 -2.58 0.50 -6.55
CA ILE A 101 -3.13 -0.22 -7.72
C ILE A 101 -4.51 -0.82 -7.39
N ALA A 102 -4.63 -1.48 -6.23
CA ALA A 102 -5.91 -2.03 -5.77
C ALA A 102 -6.97 -0.94 -5.59
N SER A 103 -6.57 0.20 -4.99
CA SER A 103 -7.44 1.34 -4.73
C SER A 103 -7.93 1.98 -6.03
N VAL A 104 -7.04 2.23 -6.98
CA VAL A 104 -7.38 2.79 -8.31
C VAL A 104 -8.35 1.86 -9.03
N ARG A 105 -8.06 0.57 -9.07
CA ARG A 105 -8.92 -0.40 -9.74
C ARG A 105 -10.30 -0.48 -9.09
N LEU A 106 -10.38 -0.51 -7.76
CA LEU A 106 -11.65 -0.51 -7.06
C LEU A 106 -12.45 0.77 -7.32
N THR A 107 -11.80 1.93 -7.36
CA THR A 107 -12.46 3.21 -7.66
C THR A 107 -13.07 3.22 -9.05
N LEU A 108 -12.38 2.65 -10.03
CA LEU A 108 -12.91 2.49 -11.40
C LEU A 108 -14.08 1.52 -11.47
N ASP A 109 -14.01 0.39 -10.76
CA ASP A 109 -15.04 -0.66 -10.84
C ASP A 109 -16.25 -0.39 -9.95
N LYS A 110 -16.07 0.32 -8.84
CA LYS A 110 -17.07 0.54 -7.78
C LYS A 110 -16.98 1.94 -7.20
N PRO A 111 -17.17 3.00 -8.01
CA PRO A 111 -17.02 4.39 -7.56
C PRO A 111 -17.91 4.72 -6.36
N ASP A 112 -19.08 4.14 -6.25
CA ASP A 112 -20.02 4.39 -5.14
C ASP A 112 -19.50 3.92 -3.76
N LEU A 113 -18.52 3.02 -3.71
CA LEU A 113 -17.89 2.56 -2.47
C LEU A 113 -16.82 3.53 -1.97
N VAL A 114 -16.28 4.39 -2.84
CA VAL A 114 -15.12 5.24 -2.55
C VAL A 114 -15.60 6.68 -2.35
N ARG A 115 -15.55 7.16 -1.11
CA ARG A 115 -15.90 8.55 -0.78
C ARG A 115 -14.84 9.53 -1.28
N ALA A 116 -13.58 9.16 -1.01
CA ALA A 116 -12.40 9.88 -1.46
C ALA A 116 -11.24 8.89 -1.56
N LEU A 117 -10.28 9.16 -2.40
CA LEU A 117 -9.10 8.31 -2.62
C LEU A 117 -7.83 9.05 -2.23
N VAL A 118 -6.98 8.41 -1.43
CA VAL A 118 -5.62 8.88 -1.13
C VAL A 118 -4.63 7.89 -1.74
N LEU A 119 -3.80 8.35 -2.65
CA LEU A 119 -2.73 7.57 -3.27
C LEU A 119 -1.39 8.03 -2.70
N MET A 120 -0.75 7.15 -1.94
CA MET A 120 0.49 7.44 -1.23
C MET A 120 1.64 6.69 -1.90
N ASP A 121 2.58 7.41 -2.50
CA ASP A 121 3.71 6.83 -3.24
C ASP A 121 3.28 5.66 -4.14
N SER A 122 2.16 5.88 -4.85
CA SER A 122 1.36 4.83 -5.48
C SER A 122 2.02 4.28 -6.73
N SER A 123 2.06 2.98 -6.86
CA SER A 123 2.27 2.33 -8.16
C SER A 123 1.06 2.49 -9.07
N GLY A 124 1.26 2.26 -10.38
CA GLY A 124 0.18 2.30 -11.37
C GLY A 124 -0.09 3.68 -12.00
N LEU A 125 0.73 4.69 -11.70
CA LEU A 125 0.61 6.05 -12.27
C LEU A 125 1.69 6.39 -13.30
N GLY A 126 2.59 5.47 -13.58
CA GLY A 126 3.65 5.58 -14.57
C GLY A 126 4.39 4.24 -14.71
N ARG A 127 5.28 4.15 -15.70
CA ARG A 127 6.04 2.90 -15.95
C ARG A 127 7.30 2.81 -15.12
N GLU A 128 7.92 3.92 -14.80
CA GLU A 128 9.21 3.97 -14.15
C GLU A 128 9.11 3.44 -12.72
N ILE A 129 10.11 2.64 -12.36
CA ILE A 129 10.29 2.07 -11.04
C ILE A 129 11.79 1.83 -10.81
N HIS A 130 12.23 1.81 -9.56
CA HIS A 130 13.64 1.61 -9.25
C HIS A 130 14.16 0.30 -9.88
N PRO A 131 15.35 0.29 -10.52
CA PRO A 131 15.89 -0.89 -11.21
C PRO A 131 16.00 -2.15 -10.33
N ALA A 132 16.23 -2.00 -9.02
CA ALA A 132 16.25 -3.13 -8.09
C ALA A 132 14.94 -3.90 -8.07
N MET A 133 13.77 -3.22 -8.26
CA MET A 133 12.47 -3.88 -8.33
C MET A 133 12.34 -4.76 -9.59
N ILE A 134 12.90 -4.29 -10.70
CA ILE A 134 12.95 -5.04 -11.96
C ILE A 134 13.85 -6.29 -11.80
N MET A 135 15.01 -6.12 -11.16
CA MET A 135 15.92 -7.24 -10.87
C MET A 135 15.28 -8.28 -9.93
N GLU A 136 14.61 -7.81 -8.87
CA GLU A 136 13.91 -8.70 -7.93
C GLU A 136 12.80 -9.50 -8.63
N ALA A 137 12.09 -8.90 -9.57
CA ALA A 137 11.07 -9.59 -10.37
C ALA A 137 11.65 -10.57 -11.41
N ALA A 138 12.93 -10.45 -11.77
CA ALA A 138 13.54 -11.28 -12.81
C ALA A 138 13.52 -12.78 -12.46
N PRO A 139 13.26 -13.67 -13.45
CA PRO A 139 13.35 -15.12 -13.26
C PRO A 139 14.74 -15.54 -12.77
N LEU A 140 14.79 -16.57 -11.96
CA LEU A 140 15.97 -17.14 -11.29
C LEU A 140 16.53 -16.23 -10.21
N TRP A 141 16.77 -14.95 -10.51
CA TRP A 141 17.37 -14.01 -9.56
C TRP A 141 16.49 -13.77 -8.33
N GLY A 142 15.21 -13.44 -8.55
CA GLY A 142 14.25 -13.28 -7.46
C GLY A 142 14.04 -14.58 -6.67
N ASP A 143 14.05 -15.74 -7.33
CA ASP A 143 13.89 -17.05 -6.65
C ASP A 143 15.08 -17.35 -5.73
N ILE A 144 16.30 -17.05 -6.18
CA ILE A 144 17.52 -17.17 -5.36
C ILE A 144 17.46 -16.17 -4.19
N ALA A 145 17.12 -14.91 -4.46
CA ALA A 145 17.02 -13.88 -3.44
C ALA A 145 16.02 -14.25 -2.33
N VAL A 146 14.85 -14.79 -2.69
CA VAL A 146 13.83 -15.29 -1.74
C VAL A 146 14.41 -16.42 -0.87
N ARG A 147 15.05 -17.43 -1.48
CA ARG A 147 15.62 -18.55 -0.72
C ARG A 147 16.69 -18.10 0.29
N LEU A 148 17.55 -17.17 -0.12
CA LEU A 148 18.58 -16.62 0.75
C LEU A 148 17.96 -15.77 1.89
N ALA A 149 16.96 -14.95 1.56
CA ALA A 149 16.28 -14.09 2.50
C ALA A 149 15.45 -14.83 3.56
N GLN A 150 15.06 -16.07 3.31
CA GLN A 150 14.32 -16.92 4.27
C GLN A 150 15.21 -17.57 5.36
N THR A 151 16.49 -17.19 5.44
CA THR A 151 17.37 -17.56 6.55
C THR A 151 17.44 -16.41 7.58
N PRO A 152 17.81 -16.67 8.85
CA PRO A 152 17.93 -15.60 9.85
C PRO A 152 18.84 -14.44 9.41
N LEU A 153 20.03 -14.75 8.89
CA LEU A 153 20.96 -13.74 8.38
C LEU A 153 20.43 -13.05 7.12
N GLY A 154 19.88 -13.82 6.20
CA GLY A 154 19.29 -13.28 4.96
C GLY A 154 18.09 -12.39 5.21
N SER A 155 17.25 -12.70 6.20
CA SER A 155 16.13 -11.84 6.60
C SER A 155 16.60 -10.49 7.13
N LEU A 156 17.65 -10.44 7.94
CA LEU A 156 18.28 -9.20 8.40
C LEU A 156 18.88 -8.41 7.22
N GLN A 157 19.62 -9.09 6.33
CA GLN A 157 20.19 -8.47 5.15
C GLN A 157 19.12 -7.89 4.22
N ARG A 158 18.02 -8.63 4.00
CA ARG A 158 16.87 -8.14 3.24
C ARG A 158 16.25 -6.90 3.88
N ALA A 159 16.04 -6.92 5.20
CA ALA A 159 15.50 -5.77 5.92
C ALA A 159 16.39 -4.54 5.77
N LEU A 160 17.72 -4.71 5.84
CA LEU A 160 18.70 -3.64 5.64
C LEU A 160 18.62 -3.08 4.21
N LEU A 161 18.71 -3.93 3.19
CA LEU A 161 18.64 -3.49 1.79
C LEU A 161 17.32 -2.78 1.48
N ARG A 162 16.20 -3.33 2.01
CA ARG A 162 14.90 -2.71 1.87
C ARG A 162 14.86 -1.33 2.54
N SER A 163 15.39 -1.19 3.77
CA SER A 163 15.39 0.09 4.46
C SER A 163 16.15 1.18 3.68
N CYS A 164 17.29 0.83 3.10
CA CYS A 164 18.07 1.74 2.26
C CYS A 164 17.32 2.20 0.99
N LEU A 165 16.40 1.38 0.50
CA LEU A 165 15.62 1.69 -0.70
C LEU A 165 14.38 2.53 -0.40
N ILE A 166 13.67 2.24 0.71
CA ILE A 166 12.34 2.80 0.95
C ILE A 166 12.32 3.98 1.93
N PHE A 167 13.31 4.11 2.81
CA PHE A 167 13.41 5.26 3.72
C PHE A 167 14.38 6.30 3.18
N SER A 168 14.07 7.57 3.42
CA SER A 168 15.01 8.65 3.15
C SER A 168 16.26 8.58 4.01
N ARG A 169 16.10 8.06 5.24
CA ARG A 169 17.13 7.82 6.24
C ARG A 169 16.91 6.46 6.91
N PRO A 170 17.56 5.39 6.46
CA PRO A 170 17.37 4.03 6.98
C PRO A 170 17.50 3.91 8.50
N GLU A 171 18.40 4.70 9.10
CA GLU A 171 18.65 4.73 10.54
C GLU A 171 17.47 5.26 11.35
N THR A 172 16.52 5.96 10.72
CA THR A 172 15.32 6.47 11.39
C THR A 172 14.16 5.47 11.37
N ALA A 173 14.31 4.35 10.68
CA ALA A 173 13.28 3.31 10.66
C ALA A 173 13.02 2.78 12.08
N PRO A 174 11.75 2.71 12.53
CA PRO A 174 11.43 2.29 13.89
C PRO A 174 11.88 0.86 14.19
N GLY A 175 12.30 0.58 15.44
CA GLY A 175 12.70 -0.76 15.85
C GLY A 175 11.62 -1.83 15.63
N THR A 176 10.34 -1.46 15.78
CA THR A 176 9.21 -2.34 15.50
C THR A 176 9.05 -2.64 14.00
N TRP A 177 9.44 -1.72 13.11
CA TRP A 177 9.50 -2.00 11.68
C TRP A 177 10.59 -3.04 11.36
N TRP A 178 11.80 -2.89 11.95
CA TRP A 178 12.88 -3.86 11.81
C TRP A 178 12.47 -5.26 12.27
N ALA A 179 11.83 -5.35 13.45
CA ALA A 179 11.34 -6.61 13.99
C ALA A 179 10.30 -7.27 13.09
N GLU A 180 9.36 -6.49 12.55
CA GLU A 180 8.35 -6.99 11.63
C GLU A 180 8.98 -7.45 10.30
N GLN A 181 9.91 -6.70 9.72
CA GLN A 181 10.58 -7.11 8.48
C GLN A 181 11.40 -8.39 8.67
N TYR A 182 12.04 -8.55 9.82
CA TYR A 182 12.74 -9.78 10.17
C TYR A 182 11.78 -10.96 10.26
N ARG A 183 10.68 -10.80 11.00
CA ARG A 183 9.64 -11.83 11.14
C ARG A 183 9.04 -12.23 9.78
N LEU A 184 8.68 -11.25 8.96
CA LEU A 184 8.11 -11.47 7.62
C LEU A 184 9.10 -12.20 6.69
N GLY A 185 10.38 -11.92 6.79
CA GLY A 185 11.40 -12.62 6.00
C GLY A 185 11.52 -14.11 6.32
N LEU A 186 11.23 -14.50 7.57
CA LEU A 186 11.25 -15.89 8.02
C LEU A 186 9.92 -16.63 7.77
N GLU A 187 8.84 -15.91 7.42
CA GLU A 187 7.55 -16.53 7.13
C GLU A 187 7.60 -17.25 5.78
N PRO A 188 7.42 -18.58 5.73
CA PRO A 188 7.65 -19.38 4.52
C PRO A 188 6.81 -18.95 3.31
N SER A 189 5.58 -18.49 3.54
CA SER A 189 4.65 -18.11 2.48
C SER A 189 4.80 -16.66 2.01
N PHE A 190 5.38 -15.78 2.84
CA PHE A 190 5.40 -14.34 2.61
C PHE A 190 6.25 -13.91 1.40
N LEU A 191 7.54 -14.25 1.40
CA LEU A 191 8.44 -13.82 0.32
C LEU A 191 8.08 -14.42 -1.05
N PRO A 192 7.68 -15.71 -1.17
CA PRO A 192 7.18 -16.24 -2.43
C PRO A 192 5.94 -15.51 -2.94
N ALA A 193 4.99 -15.16 -2.07
CA ALA A 193 3.80 -14.40 -2.43
C ALA A 193 4.15 -12.97 -2.88
N ALA A 194 5.03 -12.29 -2.13
CA ALA A 194 5.53 -10.96 -2.49
C ALA A 194 6.26 -10.96 -3.85
N LEU A 195 7.12 -11.96 -4.11
CA LEU A 195 7.79 -12.12 -5.41
C LEU A 195 6.79 -12.36 -6.55
N SER A 196 5.78 -13.20 -6.33
CA SER A 196 4.73 -13.45 -7.31
C SER A 196 3.96 -12.16 -7.64
N ALA A 197 3.59 -11.37 -6.63
CA ALA A 197 2.95 -10.07 -6.82
C ALA A 197 3.86 -9.07 -7.54
N MET A 198 5.16 -9.06 -7.20
CA MET A 198 6.15 -8.22 -7.89
C MET A 198 6.21 -8.57 -9.38
N ARG A 199 6.27 -9.84 -9.73
CA ARG A 199 6.28 -10.33 -11.12
C ARG A 199 4.99 -10.02 -11.88
N ALA A 200 3.84 -10.03 -11.20
CA ALA A 200 2.57 -9.64 -11.79
C ALA A 200 2.55 -8.15 -12.15
N GLY A 201 3.10 -7.30 -11.27
CA GLY A 201 3.09 -5.84 -11.42
C GLY A 201 4.28 -5.25 -12.19
N THR A 202 5.41 -5.97 -12.30
CA THR A 202 6.68 -5.45 -12.84
C THR A 202 7.20 -6.32 -13.97
N GLY A 203 7.70 -5.69 -15.02
CA GLY A 203 8.35 -6.33 -16.15
C GLY A 203 9.70 -5.68 -16.47
N PRO A 204 10.39 -6.15 -17.53
CA PRO A 204 11.70 -5.60 -17.92
C PRO A 204 11.71 -4.09 -18.22
N LEU A 205 10.56 -3.53 -18.59
CA LEU A 205 10.39 -2.12 -18.92
C LEU A 205 9.73 -1.31 -17.78
N GLY A 206 9.71 -1.83 -16.56
CA GLY A 206 9.09 -1.20 -15.40
C GLY A 206 7.70 -1.74 -15.07
N GLN A 207 6.81 -0.90 -14.55
CA GLN A 207 5.46 -1.28 -14.17
C GLN A 207 4.64 -1.74 -15.37
N ARG A 208 3.97 -2.90 -15.24
CA ARG A 208 3.13 -3.48 -16.31
C ARG A 208 1.78 -2.77 -16.42
N VAL A 209 1.27 -2.28 -15.30
CA VAL A 209 -0.06 -1.66 -15.19
C VAL A 209 0.11 -0.17 -14.96
N VAL A 210 -0.52 0.64 -15.82
CA VAL A 210 -0.55 2.10 -15.72
C VAL A 210 -1.98 2.56 -15.97
N PHE A 211 -2.54 3.29 -15.01
CA PHE A 211 -3.91 3.80 -15.06
C PHE A 211 -4.01 5.29 -15.44
N LEU A 212 -2.90 5.92 -15.80
CA LEU A 212 -2.81 7.36 -16.01
C LEU A 212 -3.92 7.90 -16.96
N ASP A 213 -4.19 7.18 -18.04
CA ASP A 213 -5.21 7.59 -19.03
C ASP A 213 -6.65 7.32 -18.55
N ARG A 214 -6.81 6.59 -17.44
CA ARG A 214 -8.11 6.29 -16.84
C ARG A 214 -8.47 7.20 -15.66
N LEU A 215 -7.54 8.01 -15.17
CA LEU A 215 -7.78 8.93 -14.04
C LEU A 215 -8.90 9.96 -14.32
N PRO A 216 -9.13 10.44 -15.56
CA PRO A 216 -10.28 11.30 -15.85
C PRO A 216 -11.66 10.67 -15.60
N GLU A 217 -11.74 9.33 -15.47
CA GLU A 217 -12.99 8.61 -15.17
C GLU A 217 -13.38 8.70 -13.67
N PHE A 218 -12.49 9.19 -12.80
CA PHE A 218 -12.74 9.26 -11.36
C PHE A 218 -13.79 10.32 -11.03
N LYS A 219 -14.78 9.89 -10.23
CA LYS A 219 -15.84 10.78 -9.71
C LYS A 219 -15.55 11.24 -8.27
N SER A 220 -14.75 10.47 -7.55
CA SER A 220 -14.35 10.78 -6.19
C SER A 220 -13.15 11.72 -6.20
N PRO A 221 -13.04 12.67 -5.25
CA PRO A 221 -11.84 13.48 -5.08
C PRO A 221 -10.62 12.62 -4.75
N VAL A 222 -9.44 13.05 -5.22
CA VAL A 222 -8.18 12.31 -5.05
C VAL A 222 -7.10 13.18 -4.42
N LEU A 223 -6.47 12.69 -3.35
CA LEU A 223 -5.26 13.25 -2.78
C LEU A 223 -4.06 12.36 -3.15
N LEU A 224 -3.04 12.96 -3.73
CA LEU A 224 -1.74 12.34 -3.95
C LEU A 224 -0.82 12.79 -2.80
N ILE A 225 -0.29 11.85 -2.02
CA ILE A 225 0.75 12.11 -1.00
C ILE A 225 2.02 11.45 -1.51
N TRP A 226 3.14 12.18 -1.52
CA TRP A 226 4.38 11.65 -2.06
C TRP A 226 5.61 12.11 -1.28
N GLY A 227 6.51 11.17 -0.98
CA GLY A 227 7.82 11.49 -0.46
C GLY A 227 8.69 12.17 -1.52
N SER A 228 9.29 13.31 -1.20
CA SER A 228 10.14 14.04 -2.15
C SER A 228 11.43 13.30 -2.54
N LEU A 229 11.82 12.30 -1.77
CA LEU A 229 13.01 11.46 -1.95
C LEU A 229 12.64 10.00 -2.26
N ASP A 230 11.40 9.75 -2.74
CA ASP A 230 10.98 8.40 -3.13
C ASP A 230 11.84 7.90 -4.29
N GLN A 231 12.65 6.87 -4.00
CA GLN A 231 13.53 6.21 -4.97
C GLN A 231 12.82 5.02 -5.66
N VAL A 232 11.70 4.53 -5.09
CA VAL A 232 10.97 3.37 -5.63
C VAL A 232 10.07 3.79 -6.77
N VAL A 233 9.19 4.76 -6.51
CA VAL A 233 8.24 5.31 -7.49
C VAL A 233 8.46 6.82 -7.62
N PRO A 234 8.95 7.28 -8.76
CA PRO A 234 9.35 8.69 -8.93
C PRO A 234 8.20 9.68 -8.70
N LEU A 235 8.47 10.79 -8.00
CA LEU A 235 7.51 11.86 -7.69
C LEU A 235 6.81 12.43 -8.94
N PHE A 236 7.48 12.42 -10.11
CA PHE A 236 6.84 12.94 -11.32
C PHE A 236 5.60 12.14 -11.77
N HIS A 237 5.43 10.88 -11.28
CA HIS A 237 4.18 10.14 -11.48
C HIS A 237 2.99 10.84 -10.82
N ALA A 238 3.20 11.41 -9.63
CA ALA A 238 2.15 12.18 -8.95
C ALA A 238 1.82 13.47 -9.72
N HIS A 239 2.83 14.18 -10.23
CA HIS A 239 2.60 15.37 -11.06
C HIS A 239 1.82 15.02 -12.34
N ASN A 240 2.20 13.96 -13.03
CA ASN A 240 1.48 13.51 -14.23
C ASN A 240 0.04 13.10 -13.91
N ALA A 241 -0.18 12.40 -12.80
CA ALA A 241 -1.52 12.02 -12.36
C ALA A 241 -2.37 13.24 -11.99
N LEU A 242 -1.82 14.22 -11.29
CA LEU A 242 -2.51 15.45 -10.93
C LEU A 242 -3.09 16.17 -12.14
N HIS A 243 -2.36 16.24 -13.24
CA HIS A 243 -2.81 16.85 -14.51
C HIS A 243 -3.96 16.09 -15.20
N ARG A 244 -4.20 14.84 -14.81
CA ARG A 244 -5.26 14.00 -15.39
C ARG A 244 -6.51 13.91 -14.51
N LEU A 245 -6.40 14.22 -13.23
CA LEU A 245 -7.50 14.17 -12.27
C LEU A 245 -8.42 15.39 -12.43
N GLN A 246 -9.75 15.18 -12.37
CA GLN A 246 -10.72 16.26 -12.38
C GLN A 246 -10.76 17.03 -11.05
N ASP A 247 -10.70 16.29 -9.94
CA ASP A 247 -10.63 16.83 -8.57
C ASP A 247 -9.43 16.17 -7.87
N GLY A 248 -8.25 16.69 -8.16
CA GLY A 248 -6.97 16.18 -7.66
C GLY A 248 -6.22 17.20 -6.81
N ARG A 249 -5.57 16.71 -5.76
CA ARG A 249 -4.62 17.50 -4.93
C ARG A 249 -3.32 16.73 -4.79
N LEU A 250 -2.21 17.45 -4.64
CA LEU A 250 -0.89 16.87 -4.39
C LEU A 250 -0.29 17.48 -3.13
N SER A 251 0.14 16.64 -2.21
CA SER A 251 0.95 17.00 -1.04
C SER A 251 2.29 16.28 -1.12
N VAL A 252 3.38 17.03 -1.25
CA VAL A 252 4.74 16.51 -1.27
C VAL A 252 5.33 16.58 0.13
N ILE A 253 5.63 15.43 0.74
CA ILE A 253 6.24 15.34 2.06
C ILE A 253 7.76 15.46 1.92
N HIS A 254 8.28 16.64 2.21
CA HIS A 254 9.71 16.92 2.03
C HIS A 254 10.60 16.09 2.96
N GLY A 255 11.70 15.58 2.40
CA GLY A 255 12.70 14.79 3.12
C GLY A 255 12.23 13.37 3.48
N CYS A 256 11.13 12.88 2.88
CA CYS A 256 10.66 11.50 3.01
C CYS A 256 11.00 10.66 1.78
N GLY A 257 11.24 9.37 2.00
CA GLY A 257 11.33 8.35 0.98
C GLY A 257 9.97 7.78 0.60
N HIS A 258 9.94 6.49 0.30
CA HIS A 258 8.75 5.73 -0.13
C HIS A 258 7.76 5.40 1.00
N MET A 259 8.07 5.76 2.26
CA MET A 259 7.27 5.39 3.44
C MET A 259 6.85 6.63 4.27
N PRO A 260 6.20 7.66 3.69
CA PRO A 260 5.87 8.88 4.41
C PRO A 260 4.96 8.63 5.63
N HIS A 261 4.07 7.64 5.59
CA HIS A 261 3.20 7.23 6.69
C HIS A 261 3.97 6.62 7.89
N VAL A 262 5.24 6.25 7.69
CA VAL A 262 6.14 5.78 8.76
C VAL A 262 7.12 6.88 9.14
N GLU A 263 7.69 7.59 8.16
CA GLU A 263 8.70 8.63 8.38
C GLU A 263 8.11 9.93 8.97
N ARG A 264 6.90 10.29 8.56
CA ARG A 264 6.20 11.54 8.95
C ARG A 264 4.69 11.31 9.14
N PRO A 265 4.28 10.39 10.04
CA PRO A 265 2.88 10.01 10.21
C PRO A 265 1.96 11.20 10.53
N GLY A 266 2.41 12.13 11.38
CA GLY A 266 1.62 13.33 11.73
C GLY A 266 1.32 14.21 10.51
N LEU A 267 2.33 14.50 9.67
CA LEU A 267 2.10 15.29 8.44
C LEU A 267 1.14 14.58 7.48
N CYS A 268 1.27 13.26 7.33
CA CYS A 268 0.33 12.49 6.51
C CYS A 268 -1.09 12.52 7.08
N ALA A 269 -1.23 12.43 8.41
CA ALA A 269 -2.52 12.50 9.09
C ALA A 269 -3.19 13.86 8.90
N ASP A 270 -2.44 14.96 9.03
CA ASP A 270 -2.94 16.33 8.83
C ASP A 270 -3.48 16.51 7.40
N GLU A 271 -2.73 16.01 6.39
CA GLU A 271 -3.15 16.07 4.99
C GLU A 271 -4.42 15.25 4.72
N ILE A 272 -4.48 14.03 5.28
CA ILE A 272 -5.66 13.16 5.14
C ILE A 272 -6.87 13.78 5.83
N ASN A 273 -6.73 14.28 7.06
CA ASN A 273 -7.83 14.88 7.80
C ASN A 273 -8.39 16.12 7.09
N ARG A 274 -7.53 17.01 6.60
CA ARG A 274 -7.95 18.19 5.86
C ARG A 274 -8.70 17.80 4.59
N PHE A 275 -8.12 16.95 3.77
CA PHE A 275 -8.70 16.53 2.49
C PHE A 275 -10.00 15.76 2.66
N ALA A 276 -10.01 14.74 3.51
CA ALA A 276 -11.17 13.87 3.66
C ALA A 276 -12.29 14.55 4.47
N GLY A 277 -11.95 15.45 5.39
CA GLY A 277 -12.93 16.29 6.10
C GLY A 277 -13.76 17.15 5.13
N GLU A 278 -13.11 17.77 4.15
CA GLU A 278 -13.80 18.51 3.08
C GLU A 278 -14.68 17.58 2.21
N ALA A 279 -14.15 16.42 1.80
CA ALA A 279 -14.88 15.45 0.99
C ALA A 279 -16.09 14.80 1.70
N LEU A 280 -16.14 14.82 3.04
CA LEU A 280 -17.25 14.31 3.83
C LEU A 280 -18.33 15.37 4.09
N SER A 281 -18.01 16.65 3.91
CA SER A 281 -18.90 17.77 4.17
C SER A 281 -19.81 18.10 2.97
N VAL A 282 -19.56 17.51 1.83
CA VAL A 282 -20.32 17.59 0.58
C VAL A 282 -21.20 16.36 0.43
#